data_e47d70e6b9af42ce49050b146b4d5245
#
_entry.id   e47d70e6b9af42ce49050b146b4d5245
#
_cell.length_a   1.000
_cell.length_b   1.000
_cell.length_c   1.000
_cell.angle_alpha   90.00
_cell.angle_beta   90.00
_cell.angle_gamma   90.00
#
_symmetry.space_group_name_H-M   'P 1'
#
loop_
_entity.id
_entity.type
_entity.pdbx_description
1 polymer ?
#
loop_
_entity_poly.entity_id
_entity_poly.type
_entity_poly.pdbx_seq_one_letter_code
_entity_poly.pdbx_strand_id
1 'polypeptide(L)'
;MRYFLAVFVVRQLTVVWVIWDFEREVLEGKLSPLLLQPLDPGWRHFSSHLAERLARLPFIAGLVGLFLWLYPAARQRPTHIVWGLVAIGLAFCLRFLMQYTYAMVAFWVERATAIEQFSFLLYTFLSGMVAPLTLFPDAVRTAVLWTPFPYLIYVPASLIVGLPINIGQSVAVTLGWCLFFWSLNRWLWRQGLKQYSGMGA
;
A
#
# COMPACT_ATOMS: atom_id res chain seq x y z
N MET A 1 -12.75 2.72 -19.10
CA MET A 1 -11.40 2.45 -19.58
C MET A 1 -10.33 3.28 -18.87
N ARG A 2 -10.43 4.62 -18.81
CA ARG A 2 -9.46 5.51 -18.11
C ARG A 2 -9.25 5.18 -16.64
N TYR A 3 -10.34 4.90 -15.90
CA TYR A 3 -10.26 4.52 -14.50
C TYR A 3 -9.35 3.30 -14.30
N PHE A 4 -9.50 2.26 -15.11
CA PHE A 4 -8.68 1.05 -14.98
C PHE A 4 -7.21 1.28 -15.39
N LEU A 5 -6.93 2.21 -16.31
CA LEU A 5 -5.55 2.64 -16.57
C LEU A 5 -4.95 3.33 -15.33
N ALA A 6 -5.71 4.25 -14.71
CA ALA A 6 -5.27 4.89 -13.46
C ALA A 6 -5.09 3.87 -12.34
N VAL A 7 -6.02 2.91 -12.16
CA VAL A 7 -5.90 1.79 -11.22
C VAL A 7 -4.61 1.00 -11.47
N PHE A 8 -4.31 0.67 -12.74
CA PHE A 8 -3.07 -0.02 -13.09
C PHE A 8 -1.83 0.76 -12.64
N VAL A 9 -1.75 2.05 -12.97
CA VAL A 9 -0.62 2.92 -12.58
C VAL A 9 -0.49 3.01 -11.06
N VAL A 10 -1.59 3.31 -10.36
CA VAL A 10 -1.61 3.40 -8.90
C VAL A 10 -1.15 2.10 -8.26
N ARG A 11 -1.69 0.95 -8.72
CA ARG A 11 -1.32 -0.37 -8.23
C ARG A 11 0.18 -0.63 -8.40
N GLN A 12 0.74 -0.34 -9.57
CA GLN A 12 2.18 -0.55 -9.82
C GLN A 12 3.06 0.32 -8.92
N LEU A 13 2.60 1.51 -8.55
CA LEU A 13 3.34 2.42 -7.69
C LEU A 13 3.14 2.17 -6.19
N THR A 14 2.09 1.43 -5.79
CA THR A 14 1.76 1.23 -4.38
C THR A 14 1.93 -0.20 -3.87
N VAL A 15 2.16 -1.20 -4.75
CA VAL A 15 2.35 -2.58 -4.32
C VAL A 15 3.58 -2.72 -3.43
N VAL A 16 3.48 -3.50 -2.34
CA VAL A 16 4.54 -3.73 -1.35
C VAL A 16 4.59 -5.23 -1.05
N TRP A 17 5.78 -5.75 -0.76
CA TRP A 17 6.03 -7.17 -0.50
C TRP A 17 6.75 -7.42 0.83
N VAL A 18 6.81 -6.42 1.71
CA VAL A 18 7.61 -6.42 2.94
C VAL A 18 7.28 -7.58 3.88
N ILE A 19 6.05 -8.10 3.85
CA ILE A 19 5.64 -9.18 4.75
C ILE A 19 6.43 -10.47 4.50
N TRP A 20 6.70 -10.82 3.23
CA TRP A 20 7.47 -12.03 2.87
C TRP A 20 8.94 -11.91 3.26
N ASP A 21 9.53 -10.73 3.05
CA ASP A 21 10.92 -10.48 3.40
C ASP A 21 11.12 -10.51 4.91
N PHE A 22 10.23 -9.83 5.65
CA PHE A 22 10.33 -9.76 7.10
C PHE A 22 10.02 -11.11 7.79
N GLU A 23 8.99 -11.85 7.32
CA GLU A 23 8.69 -13.20 7.84
C GLU A 23 9.91 -14.11 7.71
N ARG A 24 10.54 -14.10 6.53
CA ARG A 24 11.77 -14.87 6.28
C ARG A 24 12.92 -14.43 7.19
N GLU A 25 13.12 -13.13 7.39
CA GLU A 25 14.17 -12.61 8.28
C GLU A 25 13.98 -13.05 9.74
N VAL A 26 12.74 -13.09 10.21
CA VAL A 26 12.41 -13.57 11.56
C VAL A 26 12.65 -15.07 11.68
N LEU A 27 12.10 -15.88 10.76
CA LEU A 27 12.17 -17.34 10.80
C LEU A 27 13.58 -17.89 10.61
N GLU A 28 14.39 -17.26 9.75
CA GLU A 28 15.76 -17.68 9.47
C GLU A 28 16.80 -17.06 10.44
N GLY A 29 16.37 -16.31 11.47
CA GLY A 29 17.26 -15.65 12.42
C GLY A 29 18.06 -14.47 11.85
N LYS A 30 17.79 -14.09 10.59
CA LYS A 30 18.49 -12.99 9.89
C LYS A 30 18.15 -11.59 10.44
N LEU A 31 17.15 -11.48 11.31
CA LEU A 31 16.83 -10.24 11.98
C LEU A 31 17.90 -9.85 13.03
N SER A 32 18.52 -10.84 13.69
CA SER A 32 19.53 -10.60 14.74
C SER A 32 20.68 -9.67 14.30
N PRO A 33 21.39 -9.92 13.18
CA PRO A 33 22.44 -9.01 12.72
C PRO A 33 21.92 -7.64 12.29
N LEU A 34 20.64 -7.53 11.87
CA LEU A 34 20.02 -6.25 11.52
C LEU A 34 19.73 -5.39 12.74
N LEU A 35 19.40 -6.01 13.88
CA LEU A 35 19.18 -5.31 15.15
C LEU A 35 20.47 -4.70 15.73
N LEU A 36 21.64 -5.19 15.31
CA LEU A 36 22.94 -4.62 15.70
C LEU A 36 23.33 -3.38 14.87
N GLN A 37 22.62 -3.11 13.78
CA GLN A 37 22.87 -1.94 12.95
C GLN A 37 22.21 -0.69 13.56
N PRO A 38 22.79 0.51 13.35
CA PRO A 38 22.24 1.75 13.90
C PRO A 38 20.94 2.22 13.22
N LEU A 39 20.45 1.47 12.21
CA LEU A 39 19.23 1.77 11.44
C LEU A 39 18.11 0.81 11.84
N ASP A 40 16.94 1.37 12.10
CA ASP A 40 15.71 0.59 12.29
C ASP A 40 15.42 -0.23 11.00
N PRO A 41 15.25 -1.56 11.10
CA PRO A 41 14.97 -2.42 9.94
C PRO A 41 13.77 -1.94 9.09
N GLY A 42 12.79 -1.29 9.71
CA GLY A 42 11.65 -0.70 9.00
C GLY A 42 12.05 0.34 7.95
N TRP A 43 13.02 1.18 8.24
CA TRP A 43 13.52 2.16 7.28
C TRP A 43 14.27 1.51 6.12
N ARG A 44 15.01 0.43 6.39
CA ARG A 44 15.68 -0.34 5.34
C ARG A 44 14.65 -0.94 4.36
N HIS A 45 13.61 -1.58 4.88
CA HIS A 45 12.54 -2.11 4.04
C HIS A 45 11.80 -1.00 3.28
N PHE A 46 11.47 0.12 3.95
CA PHE A 46 10.79 1.25 3.32
C PHE A 46 11.59 1.81 2.15
N SER A 47 12.88 2.09 2.36
CA SER A 47 13.76 2.64 1.32
C SER A 47 13.98 1.67 0.16
N SER A 48 14.11 0.37 0.44
CA SER A 48 14.21 -0.68 -0.59
C SER A 48 12.98 -0.71 -1.49
N HIS A 49 11.79 -0.71 -0.89
CA HIS A 49 10.55 -0.68 -1.67
C HIS A 49 10.36 0.64 -2.42
N LEU A 50 10.77 1.77 -1.86
CA LEU A 50 10.73 3.05 -2.56
C LEU A 50 11.66 3.05 -3.77
N ALA A 51 12.90 2.57 -3.63
CA ALA A 51 13.86 2.46 -4.72
C ALA A 51 13.34 1.55 -5.85
N GLU A 52 12.72 0.42 -5.49
CA GLU A 52 12.06 -0.49 -6.46
C GLU A 52 10.97 0.23 -7.28
N ARG A 53 10.18 1.13 -6.65
CA ARG A 53 9.15 1.91 -7.37
C ARG A 53 9.77 2.89 -8.36
N LEU A 54 10.83 3.58 -7.94
CA LEU A 54 11.55 4.49 -8.82
C LEU A 54 12.16 3.76 -10.02
N ALA A 55 12.73 2.57 -9.81
CA ALA A 55 13.27 1.74 -10.88
C ALA A 55 12.20 1.25 -11.89
N ARG A 56 10.94 1.10 -11.46
CA ARG A 56 9.82 0.70 -12.32
C ARG A 56 9.20 1.84 -13.13
N LEU A 57 9.48 3.11 -12.79
CA LEU A 57 8.86 4.26 -13.48
C LEU A 57 9.04 4.25 -15.00
N PRO A 58 10.22 3.96 -15.59
CA PRO A 58 10.37 3.90 -17.04
C PRO A 58 9.47 2.87 -17.71
N PHE A 59 9.33 1.70 -17.10
CA PHE A 59 8.44 0.64 -17.61
C PHE A 59 6.97 1.04 -17.54
N ILE A 60 6.55 1.65 -16.43
CA ILE A 60 5.17 2.15 -16.27
C ILE A 60 4.90 3.24 -17.31
N ALA A 61 5.82 4.18 -17.49
CA ALA A 61 5.69 5.24 -18.48
C ALA A 61 5.61 4.68 -19.92
N GLY A 62 6.42 3.67 -20.24
CA GLY A 62 6.38 2.99 -21.53
C GLY A 62 5.05 2.30 -21.79
N LEU A 63 4.53 1.55 -20.81
CA LEU A 63 3.24 0.86 -20.92
C LEU A 63 2.07 1.86 -21.02
N VAL A 64 2.08 2.93 -20.23
CA VAL A 64 1.07 3.99 -20.33
C VAL A 64 1.15 4.69 -21.67
N GLY A 65 2.34 5.01 -22.16
CA GLY A 65 2.56 5.60 -23.48
C GLY A 65 2.03 4.70 -24.61
N LEU A 66 2.36 3.42 -24.59
CA LEU A 66 1.86 2.43 -25.53
C LEU A 66 0.31 2.33 -25.49
N PHE A 67 -0.26 2.28 -24.29
CA PHE A 67 -1.72 2.23 -24.14
C PHE A 67 -2.39 3.48 -24.72
N LEU A 68 -1.85 4.68 -24.43
CA LEU A 68 -2.38 5.93 -24.95
C LEU A 68 -2.15 6.08 -26.46
N TRP A 69 -1.14 5.44 -27.02
CA TRP A 69 -0.93 5.38 -28.47
C TRP A 69 -1.98 4.50 -29.15
N LEU A 70 -2.26 3.32 -28.59
CA LEU A 70 -3.27 2.38 -29.10
C LEU A 70 -4.70 2.88 -28.91
N TYR A 71 -4.96 3.66 -27.87
CA TYR A 71 -6.28 4.14 -27.49
C TYR A 71 -6.33 5.68 -27.36
N PRO A 72 -6.29 6.43 -28.49
CA PRO A 72 -6.27 7.89 -28.45
C PRO A 72 -7.45 8.53 -27.70
N ALA A 73 -8.61 7.89 -27.68
CA ALA A 73 -9.79 8.32 -26.93
C ALA A 73 -9.57 8.36 -25.39
N ALA A 74 -8.54 7.67 -24.89
CA ALA A 74 -8.15 7.72 -23.49
C ALA A 74 -7.25 8.94 -23.15
N ARG A 75 -6.72 9.64 -24.16
CA ARG A 75 -5.86 10.81 -24.00
C ARG A 75 -6.68 11.99 -23.47
N GLN A 76 -6.70 12.16 -22.18
CA GLN A 76 -7.21 13.40 -21.56
C GLN A 76 -6.20 13.90 -20.54
N ARG A 77 -6.17 15.23 -20.37
CA ARG A 77 -5.34 15.84 -19.31
C ARG A 77 -5.89 15.43 -17.95
N PRO A 78 -5.03 14.91 -17.05
CA PRO A 78 -5.46 14.61 -15.68
C PRO A 78 -5.87 15.91 -14.98
N THR A 79 -7.05 15.91 -14.36
CA THR A 79 -7.65 17.11 -13.80
C THR A 79 -6.94 17.55 -12.52
N HIS A 80 -6.51 16.58 -11.68
CA HIS A 80 -5.89 16.84 -10.39
C HIS A 80 -4.60 16.04 -10.22
N ILE A 81 -3.65 16.19 -11.17
CA ILE A 81 -2.42 15.37 -11.18
C ILE A 81 -1.59 15.53 -9.90
N VAL A 82 -1.46 16.73 -9.38
CA VAL A 82 -0.68 17.00 -8.16
C VAL A 82 -1.29 16.26 -6.97
N TRP A 83 -2.61 16.40 -6.78
CA TRP A 83 -3.32 15.67 -5.72
C TRP A 83 -3.32 14.16 -5.93
N GLY A 84 -3.36 13.71 -7.19
CA GLY A 84 -3.20 12.31 -7.56
C GLY A 84 -1.83 11.76 -7.15
N LEU A 85 -0.75 12.49 -7.42
CA LEU A 85 0.61 12.10 -7.01
C LEU A 85 0.77 12.10 -5.49
N VAL A 86 0.25 13.10 -4.79
CA VAL A 86 0.23 13.13 -3.31
C VAL A 86 -0.53 11.93 -2.76
N ALA A 87 -1.70 11.62 -3.33
CA ALA A 87 -2.50 10.48 -2.91
C ALA A 87 -1.80 9.14 -3.18
N ILE A 88 -1.04 9.00 -4.28
CA ILE A 88 -0.20 7.82 -4.55
C ILE A 88 0.88 7.67 -3.47
N GLY A 89 1.57 8.75 -3.12
CA GLY A 89 2.58 8.73 -2.05
C GLY A 89 2.00 8.31 -0.71
N LEU A 90 0.84 8.88 -0.33
CA LEU A 90 0.12 8.50 0.89
C LEU A 90 -0.37 7.05 0.84
N ALA A 91 -0.88 6.59 -0.31
CA ALA A 91 -1.31 5.21 -0.51
C ALA A 91 -0.14 4.21 -0.38
N PHE A 92 1.03 4.55 -0.92
CA PHE A 92 2.25 3.77 -0.73
C PHE A 92 2.65 3.67 0.75
N CYS A 93 2.69 4.80 1.47
CA CYS A 93 2.98 4.83 2.90
C CYS A 93 1.97 4.00 3.70
N LEU A 94 0.67 4.18 3.44
CA LEU A 94 -0.38 3.42 4.11
C LEU A 94 -0.24 1.92 3.85
N ARG A 95 -0.03 1.51 2.59
CA ARG A 95 0.13 0.11 2.23
C ARG A 95 1.37 -0.50 2.87
N PHE A 96 2.48 0.22 2.89
CA PHE A 96 3.70 -0.22 3.56
C PHE A 96 3.44 -0.43 5.07
N LEU A 97 2.84 0.54 5.74
CA LEU A 97 2.55 0.45 7.17
C LEU A 97 1.59 -0.71 7.49
N MET A 98 0.56 -0.93 6.67
CA MET A 98 -0.35 -2.07 6.82
C MET A 98 0.41 -3.39 6.72
N GLN A 99 1.14 -3.61 5.63
CA GLN A 99 1.87 -4.86 5.42
C GLN A 99 2.99 -5.08 6.43
N TYR A 100 3.72 -4.02 6.79
CA TYR A 100 4.76 -4.11 7.81
C TYR A 100 4.17 -4.40 9.20
N THR A 101 2.95 -3.91 9.50
CA THR A 101 2.22 -4.26 10.73
C THR A 101 1.81 -5.73 10.73
N TYR A 102 1.31 -6.24 9.60
CA TYR A 102 0.98 -7.66 9.48
C TYR A 102 2.23 -8.54 9.61
N ALA A 103 3.34 -8.11 9.04
CA ALA A 103 4.62 -8.79 9.14
C ALA A 103 5.09 -8.98 10.60
N MET A 104 4.80 -8.03 11.50
CA MET A 104 5.17 -8.14 12.91
C MET A 104 4.56 -9.36 13.60
N VAL A 105 3.48 -9.93 13.09
CA VAL A 105 2.87 -11.14 13.66
C VAL A 105 3.79 -12.36 13.51
N ALA A 106 4.80 -12.31 12.63
CA ALA A 106 5.82 -13.34 12.48
C ALA A 106 6.64 -13.58 13.77
N PHE A 107 6.64 -12.66 14.72
CA PHE A 107 7.25 -12.90 16.03
C PHE A 107 6.51 -13.95 16.87
N TRP A 108 5.25 -14.26 16.56
CA TRP A 108 4.41 -15.18 17.33
C TRP A 108 3.92 -16.37 16.52
N VAL A 109 3.88 -16.24 15.20
CA VAL A 109 3.37 -17.31 14.31
C VAL A 109 4.32 -17.51 13.13
N GLU A 110 4.43 -18.75 12.69
CA GLU A 110 5.32 -19.14 11.58
C GLU A 110 4.83 -18.64 10.20
N ARG A 111 3.55 -18.27 10.06
CA ARG A 111 2.93 -17.89 8.78
C ARG A 111 2.16 -16.57 8.91
N ALA A 112 2.85 -15.48 9.10
CA ALA A 112 2.25 -14.15 9.09
C ALA A 112 1.64 -13.80 7.72
N THR A 113 2.19 -14.37 6.64
CA THR A 113 1.68 -14.21 5.26
C THR A 113 0.23 -14.65 5.09
N ALA A 114 -0.32 -15.51 5.95
CA ALA A 114 -1.74 -15.87 5.93
C ALA A 114 -2.66 -14.66 6.18
N ILE A 115 -2.21 -13.69 7.00
CA ILE A 115 -2.95 -12.44 7.25
C ILE A 115 -3.00 -11.60 5.98
N GLU A 116 -1.89 -11.55 5.22
CA GLU A 116 -1.86 -10.82 3.94
C GLU A 116 -2.82 -11.44 2.93
N GLN A 117 -2.92 -12.75 2.85
CA GLN A 117 -3.86 -13.43 1.94
C GLN A 117 -5.31 -13.03 2.23
N PHE A 118 -5.69 -13.01 3.52
CA PHE A 118 -7.02 -12.53 3.93
C PHE A 118 -7.20 -11.03 3.64
N SER A 119 -6.22 -10.21 3.98
CA SER A 119 -6.23 -8.76 3.71
C SER A 119 -6.29 -8.47 2.21
N PHE A 120 -5.63 -9.28 1.37
CA PHE A 120 -5.67 -9.16 -0.08
C PHE A 120 -7.07 -9.40 -0.64
N LEU A 121 -7.85 -10.32 -0.05
CA LEU A 121 -9.24 -10.52 -0.42
C LEU A 121 -10.06 -9.24 -0.19
N LEU A 122 -9.97 -8.67 1.01
CA LEU A 122 -10.64 -7.41 1.34
C LEU A 122 -10.16 -6.26 0.45
N TYR A 123 -8.85 -6.15 0.24
CA TYR A 123 -8.27 -5.19 -0.68
C TYR A 123 -8.84 -5.31 -2.09
N THR A 124 -8.96 -6.52 -2.63
CA THR A 124 -9.44 -6.74 -3.99
C THR A 124 -10.85 -6.18 -4.19
N PHE A 125 -11.74 -6.38 -3.22
CA PHE A 125 -13.13 -5.94 -3.34
C PHE A 125 -13.37 -4.50 -2.85
N LEU A 126 -12.69 -4.07 -1.78
CA LEU A 126 -12.98 -2.78 -1.14
C LEU A 126 -12.11 -1.63 -1.62
N SER A 127 -11.00 -1.91 -2.32
CA SER A 127 -10.11 -0.84 -2.81
C SER A 127 -10.59 -0.13 -4.08
N GLY A 128 -11.63 -0.64 -4.74
CA GLY A 128 -12.05 -0.15 -6.05
C GLY A 128 -11.23 -0.71 -7.22
N MET A 129 -10.43 -1.77 -6.99
CA MET A 129 -9.60 -2.39 -8.02
C MET A 129 -10.43 -3.13 -9.06
N VAL A 130 -11.45 -3.87 -8.63
CA VAL A 130 -12.35 -4.64 -9.52
C VAL A 130 -13.42 -3.75 -10.12
N ALA A 131 -14.02 -2.87 -9.32
CA ALA A 131 -15.05 -1.95 -9.75
C ALA A 131 -14.96 -0.62 -8.98
N PRO A 132 -15.18 0.54 -9.64
CA PRO A 132 -15.23 1.81 -8.94
C PRO A 132 -16.27 1.79 -7.82
N LEU A 133 -15.97 2.42 -6.67
CA LEU A 133 -16.91 2.49 -5.55
C LEU A 133 -18.22 3.22 -5.87
N THR A 134 -18.23 3.99 -6.95
CA THR A 134 -19.45 4.64 -7.45
C THR A 134 -20.54 3.66 -7.90
N LEU A 135 -20.19 2.39 -8.14
CA LEU A 135 -21.14 1.33 -8.49
C LEU A 135 -21.74 0.62 -7.26
N PHE A 136 -21.24 0.92 -6.08
CA PHE A 136 -21.72 0.31 -4.82
C PHE A 136 -22.96 1.04 -4.33
N PRO A 137 -23.90 0.34 -3.64
CA PRO A 137 -25.00 0.97 -2.94
C PRO A 137 -24.48 2.01 -1.95
N ASP A 138 -25.21 3.12 -1.76
CA ASP A 138 -24.72 4.26 -0.94
C ASP A 138 -24.35 3.89 0.48
N ALA A 139 -25.11 3.02 1.12
CA ALA A 139 -24.81 2.55 2.49
C ALA A 139 -23.48 1.78 2.54
N VAL A 140 -23.25 0.88 1.58
CA VAL A 140 -22.01 0.09 1.50
C VAL A 140 -20.82 1.02 1.17
N ARG A 141 -20.99 1.91 0.21
CA ARG A 141 -19.96 2.88 -0.17
C ARG A 141 -19.53 3.74 1.01
N THR A 142 -20.49 4.24 1.79
CA THR A 142 -20.21 5.06 2.97
C THR A 142 -19.42 4.27 4.01
N ALA A 143 -19.82 3.03 4.31
CA ALA A 143 -19.10 2.17 5.24
C ALA A 143 -17.66 1.86 4.75
N VAL A 144 -17.50 1.52 3.47
CA VAL A 144 -16.20 1.20 2.87
C VAL A 144 -15.25 2.40 2.90
N LEU A 145 -15.74 3.63 2.71
CA LEU A 145 -14.94 4.85 2.78
C LEU A 145 -14.33 5.14 4.16
N TRP A 146 -14.79 4.49 5.22
CA TRP A 146 -14.16 4.56 6.55
C TRP A 146 -13.04 3.52 6.74
N THR A 147 -12.90 2.56 5.83
CA THR A 147 -11.83 1.55 5.86
C THR A 147 -10.55 2.08 5.16
N PRO A 148 -9.37 1.47 5.37
CA PRO A 148 -8.15 1.91 4.70
C PRO A 148 -8.11 1.57 3.19
N PHE A 149 -8.88 0.59 2.73
CA PHE A 149 -8.75 0.01 1.40
C PHE A 149 -8.99 0.97 0.24
N PRO A 150 -10.04 1.83 0.22
CA PRO A 150 -10.28 2.77 -0.88
C PRO A 150 -9.13 3.74 -1.12
N TYR A 151 -8.40 4.07 -0.07
CA TYR A 151 -7.29 5.02 -0.13
C TYR A 151 -6.03 4.43 -0.77
N LEU A 152 -5.98 3.11 -0.94
CA LEU A 152 -4.89 2.43 -1.62
C LEU A 152 -5.01 2.50 -3.15
N ILE A 153 -6.23 2.54 -3.70
CA ILE A 153 -6.46 2.52 -5.17
C ILE A 153 -7.51 3.53 -5.61
N TYR A 154 -8.74 3.45 -5.06
CA TYR A 154 -9.88 4.22 -5.56
C TYR A 154 -9.64 5.72 -5.51
N VAL A 155 -9.20 6.24 -4.38
CA VAL A 155 -8.99 7.68 -4.19
C VAL A 155 -7.91 8.23 -5.13
N PRO A 156 -6.67 7.70 -5.17
CA PRO A 156 -5.67 8.21 -6.09
C PRO A 156 -6.06 8.03 -7.57
N ALA A 157 -6.67 6.90 -7.95
CA ALA A 157 -7.15 6.68 -9.32
C ALA A 157 -8.24 7.67 -9.72
N SER A 158 -9.20 7.93 -8.83
CA SER A 158 -10.29 8.87 -9.04
C SER A 158 -9.81 10.32 -9.19
N LEU A 159 -8.81 10.73 -8.41
CA LEU A 159 -8.20 12.06 -8.55
C LEU A 159 -7.49 12.25 -9.89
N ILE A 160 -6.80 11.22 -10.38
CA ILE A 160 -6.13 11.26 -11.70
C ILE A 160 -7.17 11.39 -12.82
N VAL A 161 -8.28 10.68 -12.71
CA VAL A 161 -9.33 10.66 -13.75
C VAL A 161 -10.28 11.87 -13.64
N GLY A 162 -10.28 12.58 -12.51
CA GLY A 162 -11.14 13.75 -12.26
C GLY A 162 -12.54 13.40 -11.76
N LEU A 163 -12.70 12.25 -11.10
CA LEU A 163 -13.96 11.96 -10.40
C LEU A 163 -14.10 12.85 -9.17
N PRO A 164 -15.33 13.21 -8.79
CA PRO A 164 -15.57 14.08 -7.64
C PRO A 164 -15.19 13.36 -6.34
N ILE A 165 -14.10 13.82 -5.70
CA ILE A 165 -13.58 13.30 -4.43
C ILE A 165 -13.38 14.48 -3.47
N ASN A 166 -13.83 14.30 -2.23
CA ASN A 166 -13.48 15.25 -1.16
C ASN A 166 -12.03 15.03 -0.74
N ILE A 167 -11.14 15.90 -1.25
CA ILE A 167 -9.68 15.78 -1.04
C ILE A 167 -9.36 15.91 0.45
N GLY A 168 -9.94 16.88 1.16
CA GLY A 168 -9.66 17.09 2.57
C GLY A 168 -10.02 15.88 3.44
N GLN A 169 -11.21 15.33 3.26
CA GLN A 169 -11.63 14.10 3.95
C GLN A 169 -10.72 12.93 3.60
N SER A 170 -10.38 12.76 2.32
CA SER A 170 -9.54 11.67 1.87
C SER A 170 -8.14 11.71 2.49
N VAL A 171 -7.52 12.87 2.54
CA VAL A 171 -6.21 13.06 3.18
C VAL A 171 -6.32 12.82 4.68
N ALA A 172 -7.34 13.38 5.36
CA ALA A 172 -7.52 13.21 6.80
C ALA A 172 -7.69 11.73 7.20
N VAL A 173 -8.54 10.98 6.48
CA VAL A 173 -8.77 9.56 6.75
C VAL A 173 -7.51 8.73 6.44
N THR A 174 -6.80 9.02 5.34
CA THR A 174 -5.55 8.32 5.02
C THR A 174 -4.49 8.55 6.09
N LEU A 175 -4.31 9.79 6.55
CA LEU A 175 -3.37 10.10 7.62
C LEU A 175 -3.78 9.45 8.95
N GLY A 176 -5.08 9.42 9.26
CA GLY A 176 -5.60 8.72 10.43
C GLY A 176 -5.24 7.23 10.42
N TRP A 177 -5.43 6.56 9.29
CA TRP A 177 -5.02 5.16 9.12
C TRP A 177 -3.50 4.97 9.15
N CYS A 178 -2.72 5.88 8.57
CA CYS A 178 -1.25 5.85 8.67
C CYS A 178 -0.79 5.95 10.13
N LEU A 179 -1.36 6.87 10.91
CA LEU A 179 -1.06 7.02 12.35
C LEU A 179 -1.48 5.78 13.15
N PHE A 180 -2.64 5.22 12.87
CA PHE A 180 -3.11 3.99 13.50
C PHE A 180 -2.13 2.83 13.26
N PHE A 181 -1.81 2.53 12.00
CA PHE A 181 -0.90 1.44 11.66
C PHE A 181 0.53 1.70 12.12
N TRP A 182 1.00 2.94 12.08
CA TRP A 182 2.30 3.29 12.64
C TRP A 182 2.37 3.05 14.15
N SER A 183 1.36 3.47 14.89
CA SER A 183 1.29 3.27 16.35
C SER A 183 1.21 1.78 16.71
N LEU A 184 0.34 1.04 16.00
CA LEU A 184 0.19 -0.40 16.17
C LEU A 184 1.48 -1.15 15.83
N ASN A 185 2.15 -0.76 14.74
CA ASN A 185 3.44 -1.31 14.35
C ASN A 185 4.50 -1.09 15.45
N ARG A 186 4.61 0.12 16.01
CA ARG A 186 5.57 0.40 17.07
C ARG A 186 5.29 -0.39 18.35
N TRP A 187 4.01 -0.58 18.67
CA TRP A 187 3.61 -1.41 19.80
C TRP A 187 3.95 -2.88 19.56
N LEU A 188 3.56 -3.44 18.42
CA LEU A 188 3.87 -4.84 18.06
C LEU A 188 5.39 -5.09 17.99
N TRP A 189 6.16 -4.16 17.42
CA TRP A 189 7.62 -4.23 17.38
C TRP A 189 8.23 -4.38 18.77
N ARG A 190 7.80 -3.53 19.71
CA ARG A 190 8.30 -3.59 21.10
C ARG A 190 7.93 -4.90 21.80
N GLN A 191 6.78 -5.44 21.56
CA GLN A 191 6.36 -6.71 22.13
C GLN A 191 7.03 -7.90 21.43
N GLY A 192 7.13 -7.85 20.09
CA GLY A 192 7.77 -8.89 19.29
C GLY A 192 9.24 -9.08 19.63
N LEU A 193 9.99 -7.99 19.83
CA LEU A 193 11.40 -8.08 20.25
C LEU A 193 11.61 -8.78 21.59
N LYS A 194 10.65 -8.71 22.51
CA LYS A 194 10.72 -9.46 23.78
C LYS A 194 10.53 -10.96 23.57
N GLN A 195 9.79 -11.34 22.54
CA GLN A 195 9.49 -12.74 22.20
C GLN A 195 10.55 -13.34 21.26
N TYR A 196 11.24 -12.48 20.54
CA TYR A 196 12.23 -12.91 19.56
C TYR A 196 13.47 -13.45 20.30
N SER A 197 13.56 -14.78 20.39
CA SER A 197 14.81 -15.48 20.68
C SER A 197 15.43 -15.78 19.32
N GLY A 198 16.64 -15.27 19.04
CA GLY A 198 17.32 -15.55 17.78
C GLY A 198 17.37 -17.06 17.55
N MET A 199 16.46 -17.59 16.74
CA MET A 199 16.46 -19.01 16.38
C MET A 199 17.69 -19.27 15.54
N GLY A 200 18.74 -19.80 16.17
CA GLY A 200 20.01 -20.08 15.52
C GLY A 200 21.26 -19.65 16.30
N ALA A 201 21.13 -19.26 17.57
CA ALA A 201 22.26 -19.12 18.50
C ALA A 201 22.37 -20.38 19.33
#